data_b45639527fe2734116144775175941ca
#
_entry.id   b45639527fe2734116144775175941ca
#
_cell.length_a   1.000
_cell.length_b   1.000
_cell.length_c   1.000
_cell.angle_alpha   90.00
_cell.angle_beta   90.00
_cell.angle_gamma   90.00
#
_symmetry.space_group_name_H-M   'P 1'
#
loop_
_entity.id
_entity.type
_entity.pdbx_description
1 polymer ?
#
loop_
_entity_poly.entity_id
_entity_poly.type
_entity_poly.pdbx_seq_one_letter_code
_entity_poly.pdbx_strand_id
1 'polypeptide(L)'
;MITKAQVKHIRSLDDKNYRRQFNEFVVEGEKMLTEVLRSGFEISMIYAVDEWVEKYKVELMNKPYQLIPYFELEKISHLKTPNQVLAIVRIPVATIPSSLSGLTLMLDDIRDPGN
;
A
#
# COMPACT_ATOMS: atom_id res chain seq x y z
N MET A 1 -11.28 -12.94 -4.43
CA MET A 1 -10.26 -12.97 -5.47
C MET A 1 -10.06 -11.58 -6.05
N ILE A 2 -8.82 -11.22 -6.35
CA ILE A 2 -8.55 -9.87 -6.89
C ILE A 2 -9.04 -9.80 -8.35
N THR A 3 -9.64 -8.68 -8.72
CA THR A 3 -10.15 -8.50 -10.08
C THR A 3 -9.09 -7.91 -11.01
N LYS A 4 -9.31 -8.05 -12.32
CA LYS A 4 -8.43 -7.44 -13.32
C LYS A 4 -8.39 -5.92 -13.16
N ALA A 5 -9.53 -5.31 -12.83
CA ALA A 5 -9.60 -3.87 -12.61
C ALA A 5 -8.77 -3.44 -11.42
N GLN A 6 -8.80 -4.22 -10.34
CA GLN A 6 -7.99 -3.96 -9.16
C GLN A 6 -6.51 -4.06 -9.48
N VAL A 7 -6.12 -5.11 -10.20
CA VAL A 7 -4.71 -5.28 -10.61
C VAL A 7 -4.26 -4.09 -11.45
N LYS A 8 -5.07 -3.70 -12.42
CA LYS A 8 -4.73 -2.58 -13.31
C LYS A 8 -4.57 -1.28 -12.53
N HIS A 9 -5.47 -1.01 -11.59
CA HIS A 9 -5.40 0.19 -10.77
C HIS A 9 -4.13 0.21 -9.91
N ILE A 10 -3.84 -0.90 -9.24
CA ILE A 10 -2.66 -1.00 -8.39
C ILE A 10 -1.39 -0.78 -9.19
N ARG A 11 -1.28 -1.44 -10.33
CA ARG A 11 -0.09 -1.31 -11.18
C ARG A 11 0.04 0.08 -11.79
N SER A 12 -1.08 0.78 -12.02
CA SER A 12 -1.02 2.13 -12.54
C SER A 12 -0.37 3.10 -11.55
N LEU A 13 -0.41 2.80 -10.27
CA LEU A 13 0.18 3.65 -9.23
C LEU A 13 1.71 3.62 -9.22
N ASP A 14 2.32 2.80 -10.08
CA ASP A 14 3.75 2.89 -10.38
C ASP A 14 4.08 4.22 -11.03
N ASP A 15 3.14 4.75 -11.79
CA ASP A 15 3.32 5.97 -12.53
C ASP A 15 3.00 7.17 -11.65
N LYS A 16 3.93 8.11 -11.57
CA LYS A 16 3.80 9.35 -10.82
C LYS A 16 2.53 10.11 -11.19
N ASN A 17 2.18 10.14 -12.48
CA ASN A 17 1.00 10.86 -12.94
C ASN A 17 -0.29 10.26 -12.39
N TYR A 18 -0.37 8.93 -12.36
CA TYR A 18 -1.53 8.25 -11.80
C TYR A 18 -1.59 8.41 -10.28
N ARG A 19 -0.45 8.40 -9.60
CA ARG A 19 -0.44 8.66 -8.16
C ARG A 19 -1.04 10.02 -7.84
N ARG A 20 -0.69 11.03 -8.63
CA ARG A 20 -1.22 12.38 -8.45
C ARG A 20 -2.71 12.45 -8.79
N GLN A 21 -3.11 11.75 -9.86
CA GLN A 21 -4.49 11.76 -10.31
C GLN A 21 -5.43 11.15 -9.28
N PHE A 22 -5.02 10.03 -8.69
CA PHE A 22 -5.86 9.31 -7.72
C PHE A 22 -5.56 9.71 -6.28
N ASN A 23 -4.49 10.45 -6.03
CA ASN A 23 -4.01 10.77 -4.69
C ASN A 23 -3.78 9.52 -3.86
N GLU A 24 -3.16 8.53 -4.47
CA GLU A 24 -2.88 7.24 -3.83
C GLU A 24 -1.47 6.78 -4.15
N PHE A 25 -0.93 5.94 -3.27
CA PHE A 25 0.34 5.28 -3.50
C PHE A 25 0.31 3.89 -2.89
N VAL A 26 1.24 3.04 -3.31
CA VAL A 26 1.32 1.65 -2.87
C VAL A 26 2.44 1.49 -1.86
N VAL A 27 2.16 0.77 -0.78
CA VAL A 27 3.18 0.32 0.16
C VAL A 27 3.16 -1.19 0.22
N GLU A 28 4.33 -1.80 0.34
CA GLU A 28 4.46 -3.25 0.41
C GLU A 28 5.28 -3.64 1.64
N GLY A 29 4.84 -4.72 2.27
CA GLY A 29 5.58 -5.29 3.37
C GLY A 29 5.08 -4.88 4.74
N GLU A 30 5.36 -5.77 5.71
CA GLU A 30 4.89 -5.62 7.07
C GLU A 30 5.39 -4.35 7.73
N LYS A 31 6.69 -4.06 7.58
CA LYS A 31 7.30 -2.89 8.21
C LYS A 31 6.67 -1.59 7.74
N MET A 32 6.51 -1.46 6.42
CA MET A 32 5.90 -0.25 5.84
C MET A 32 4.46 -0.10 6.27
N LEU A 33 3.73 -1.19 6.27
CA LEU A 33 2.32 -1.14 6.60
C LEU A 33 2.09 -0.81 8.08
N THR A 34 2.93 -1.32 8.97
CA THR A 34 2.79 -0.97 10.39
C THR A 34 3.08 0.51 10.61
N GLU A 35 4.03 1.08 9.88
CA GLU A 35 4.28 2.52 9.94
C GLU A 35 3.07 3.33 9.48
N VAL A 36 2.45 2.90 8.38
CA VAL A 36 1.26 3.56 7.85
C VAL A 36 0.11 3.50 8.87
N LEU A 37 -0.09 2.35 9.48
CA LEU A 37 -1.16 2.18 10.47
C LEU A 37 -0.94 3.09 11.69
N ARG A 38 0.30 3.26 12.11
CA ARG A 38 0.62 4.12 13.26
C ARG A 38 0.52 5.59 12.94
N SER A 39 0.79 5.95 11.68
CA SER A 39 0.85 7.35 11.25
C SER A 39 -0.51 7.97 10.97
N GLY A 40 -1.57 7.18 10.97
CA GLY A 40 -2.91 7.70 10.76
C GLY A 40 -3.26 8.02 9.31
N PHE A 41 -2.47 7.52 8.35
CA PHE A 41 -2.82 7.65 6.94
C PHE A 41 -4.13 6.92 6.66
N GLU A 42 -4.92 7.48 5.75
CA GLU A 42 -6.12 6.81 5.28
C GLU A 42 -5.75 5.70 4.31
N ILE A 43 -6.25 4.51 4.55
CA ILE A 43 -5.97 3.35 3.72
C ILE A 43 -7.18 3.06 2.84
N SER A 44 -6.95 2.98 1.53
CA SER A 44 -8.01 2.66 0.58
C SER A 44 -8.33 1.17 0.59
N MET A 45 -7.30 0.33 0.60
CA MET A 45 -7.49 -1.13 0.64
C MET A 45 -6.17 -1.81 1.00
N ILE A 46 -6.27 -2.88 1.77
CA ILE A 46 -5.14 -3.73 2.11
C ILE A 46 -5.36 -5.08 1.42
N TYR A 47 -4.34 -5.57 0.73
CA TYR A 47 -4.36 -6.90 0.10
C TYR A 47 -3.33 -7.76 0.82
N ALA A 48 -3.78 -8.85 1.41
CA ALA A 48 -2.90 -9.65 2.24
C ALA A 48 -3.28 -11.12 2.22
N VAL A 49 -2.30 -11.98 2.55
CA VAL A 49 -2.57 -13.40 2.74
C VAL A 49 -3.17 -13.62 4.12
N ASP A 50 -3.86 -14.75 4.26
CA ASP A 50 -4.57 -15.09 5.49
C ASP A 50 -3.67 -15.06 6.73
N GLU A 51 -2.48 -15.62 6.63
CA GLU A 51 -1.52 -15.66 7.75
C GLU A 51 -1.21 -14.27 8.29
N TRP A 52 -1.01 -13.32 7.39
CA TRP A 52 -0.70 -11.96 7.78
C TRP A 52 -1.90 -11.28 8.46
N VAL A 53 -3.10 -11.50 7.91
CA VAL A 53 -4.32 -10.92 8.47
C VAL A 53 -4.57 -11.45 9.87
N GLU A 54 -4.38 -12.75 10.08
CA GLU A 54 -4.56 -13.33 11.41
C GLU A 54 -3.59 -12.73 12.43
N LYS A 55 -2.36 -12.49 12.01
CA LYS A 55 -1.33 -11.90 12.87
C LYS A 55 -1.67 -10.48 13.30
N TYR A 56 -2.30 -9.71 12.41
CA TYR A 56 -2.60 -8.30 12.64
C TYR A 56 -4.10 -8.01 12.76
N LYS A 57 -4.86 -9.01 13.16
CA LYS A 57 -6.31 -8.93 13.22
C LYS A 57 -6.83 -7.75 14.04
N VAL A 58 -6.18 -7.46 15.17
CA VAL A 58 -6.58 -6.36 16.05
C VAL A 58 -6.36 -5.01 15.37
N GLU A 59 -5.20 -4.84 14.74
CA GLU A 59 -4.84 -3.60 14.05
C GLU A 59 -5.72 -3.35 12.84
N LEU A 60 -6.28 -4.40 12.25
CA LEU A 60 -7.11 -4.30 11.05
C LEU A 60 -8.60 -4.19 11.32
N MET A 61 -9.01 -4.15 12.60
CA MET A 61 -10.42 -4.21 12.97
C MET A 61 -11.33 -3.24 12.24
N ASN A 62 -10.86 -2.02 11.99
CA ASN A 62 -11.66 -0.99 11.33
C ASN A 62 -11.06 -0.58 9.98
N LYS A 63 -10.24 -1.43 9.39
CA LYS A 63 -9.57 -1.12 8.13
C LYS A 63 -10.10 -1.98 7.01
N PRO A 64 -10.20 -1.44 5.79
CA PRO A 64 -10.63 -2.25 4.64
C PRO A 64 -9.50 -3.18 4.21
N TYR A 65 -9.79 -4.47 4.12
CA TYR A 65 -8.81 -5.42 3.62
C TYR A 65 -9.49 -6.51 2.80
N GLN A 66 -8.71 -7.12 1.92
CA GLN A 66 -9.16 -8.22 1.09
C GLN A 66 -8.14 -9.34 1.19
N LEU A 67 -8.61 -10.54 1.51
CA LEU A 67 -7.76 -11.72 1.54
C LEU A 67 -7.50 -12.18 0.11
N ILE A 68 -6.22 -12.38 -0.21
CA ILE A 68 -5.84 -12.91 -1.52
C ILE A 68 -4.76 -13.96 -1.32
N PRO A 69 -4.69 -14.96 -2.20
CA PRO A 69 -3.61 -15.94 -2.13
C PRO A 69 -2.29 -15.30 -2.58
N TYR A 70 -1.18 -15.89 -2.15
CA TYR A 70 0.14 -15.37 -2.45
C TYR A 70 0.39 -15.16 -3.95
N PHE A 71 -0.11 -16.08 -4.79
CA PHE A 71 0.10 -15.94 -6.22
C PHE A 71 -0.59 -14.70 -6.81
N GLU A 72 -1.62 -14.19 -6.15
CA GLU A 72 -2.26 -12.95 -6.59
C GLU A 72 -1.45 -11.73 -6.17
N LEU A 73 -0.72 -11.82 -5.05
CA LEU A 73 0.21 -10.76 -4.67
C LEU A 73 1.30 -10.59 -5.70
N GLU A 74 1.72 -11.68 -6.34
CA GLU A 74 2.73 -11.62 -7.39
C GLU A 74 2.28 -10.76 -8.57
N LYS A 75 0.98 -10.69 -8.82
CA LYS A 75 0.42 -9.89 -9.91
C LYS A 75 0.47 -8.39 -9.64
N ILE A 76 0.45 -7.98 -8.38
CA ILE A 76 0.35 -6.58 -8.00
C ILE A 76 1.62 -6.03 -7.37
N SER A 77 2.54 -6.90 -6.95
CA SER A 77 3.78 -6.49 -6.32
C SER A 77 4.78 -5.99 -7.35
N HIS A 78 5.61 -5.02 -6.94
CA HIS A 78 6.73 -4.54 -7.73
C HIS A 78 8.00 -5.34 -7.43
N LEU A 79 7.95 -6.23 -6.46
CA LEU A 79 9.10 -7.00 -6.00
C LEU A 79 9.14 -8.36 -6.67
N LYS A 80 10.33 -8.88 -6.89
CA LYS A 80 10.50 -10.24 -7.43
C LYS A 80 9.96 -11.27 -6.44
N THR A 81 10.20 -11.02 -5.15
CA THR A 81 9.68 -11.85 -4.08
C THR A 81 8.71 -11.01 -3.27
N PRO A 82 7.41 -11.10 -3.55
CA PRO A 82 6.43 -10.28 -2.85
C PRO A 82 6.39 -10.56 -1.36
N ASN A 83 6.05 -9.53 -0.60
CA ASN A 83 5.77 -9.67 0.81
C ASN A 83 4.37 -10.25 1.00
N GLN A 84 3.96 -10.46 2.24
CA GLN A 84 2.66 -11.03 2.55
C GLN A 84 1.52 -10.01 2.50
N VAL A 85 1.85 -8.74 2.31
CA VAL A 85 0.87 -7.67 2.35
C VAL A 85 1.26 -6.52 1.43
N LEU A 86 0.23 -5.90 0.85
CA LEU A 86 0.37 -4.71 0.02
C LEU A 86 -0.85 -3.85 0.29
N ALA A 87 -0.67 -2.54 0.35
CA ALA A 87 -1.78 -1.64 0.61
C ALA A 87 -1.76 -0.43 -0.30
N ILE A 88 -2.95 0.07 -0.60
CA ILE A 88 -3.13 1.35 -1.29
C ILE A 88 -3.47 2.37 -0.22
N VAL A 89 -2.67 3.43 -0.15
CA VAL A 89 -2.78 4.46 0.87
C VAL A 89 -3.09 5.79 0.21
N ARG A 90 -3.98 6.58 0.80
CA ARG A 90 -4.31 7.89 0.27
C ARG A 90 -3.24 8.91 0.63
N ILE A 91 -2.85 9.71 -0.35
CA ILE A 91 -1.90 10.80 -0.14
C ILE A 91 -2.67 11.95 0.53
N PRO A 92 -2.20 12.46 1.68
CA PRO A 92 -2.86 13.58 2.32
C PRO A 92 -2.85 14.81 1.41
N VAL A 93 -4.01 15.45 1.27
CA VAL A 93 -4.14 16.66 0.47
C VAL A 93 -3.63 17.88 1.22
N ALA A 94 -3.73 17.85 2.54
CA ALA A 94 -3.29 18.94 3.40
C ALA A 94 -1.80 18.84 3.71
N THR A 95 -1.27 19.86 4.39
CA THR A 95 0.13 19.86 4.83
C THR A 95 0.43 18.61 5.65
N ILE A 96 1.50 17.91 5.26
CA ILE A 96 1.91 16.70 5.98
C ILE A 96 2.55 17.11 7.30
N PRO A 97 2.07 16.57 8.45
CA PRO A 97 2.69 16.87 9.74
C PRO A 97 4.15 16.41 9.75
N SER A 98 4.98 17.12 10.51
CA SER A 98 6.41 16.79 10.61
C SER A 98 6.65 15.36 11.10
N SER A 99 5.74 14.82 11.89
CA SER A 99 5.82 13.45 12.37
C SER A 99 5.76 12.42 11.25
N LEU A 100 5.28 12.82 10.07
CA LEU A 100 5.17 11.92 8.91
C LEU A 100 6.27 12.15 7.87
N SER A 101 7.29 12.94 8.21
CA SER A 101 8.35 13.27 7.26
C SER A 101 9.07 12.04 6.70
N GLY A 102 9.24 10.99 7.50
CA GLY A 102 9.85 9.75 7.04
C GLY A 102 9.07 9.10 5.91
N LEU A 103 7.74 9.09 6.01
CA LEU A 103 6.89 8.55 4.95
C LEU A 103 6.91 9.43 3.71
N THR A 104 7.04 10.74 3.91
CA THR A 104 7.16 11.67 2.79
C THR A 104 8.42 11.38 1.98
N LEU A 105 9.53 11.09 2.65
CA LEU A 105 10.78 10.72 1.98
C LEU A 105 10.61 9.39 1.22
N MET A 106 9.88 8.45 1.77
CA MET A 106 9.60 7.20 1.08
C MET A 106 8.74 7.41 -0.17
N LEU A 107 7.81 8.34 -0.13
CA LEU A 107 7.03 8.71 -1.31
C LEU A 107 7.92 9.27 -2.40
N ASP A 108 8.92 10.05 -2.04
CA ASP A 108 9.87 10.60 -3.01
C ASP A 108 10.66 9.47 -3.67
N ASP A 109 11.09 8.48 -2.90
CA ASP A 109 11.79 7.31 -3.43
C ASP A 109 10.90 6.52 -4.38
N ILE A 110 9.65 6.34 -4.03
CA ILE A 110 8.67 5.65 -4.88
C ILE A 110 8.40 6.46 -6.14
N ARG A 111 8.30 7.77 -6.00
CA ARG A 111 8.00 8.67 -7.10
C ARG A 111 9.06 8.62 -8.19
N ASP A 112 10.26 8.29 -7.84
CA ASP A 112 11.41 8.28 -8.74
C ASP A 112 12.01 6.88 -8.86
N PRO A 113 11.20 5.93 -9.32
CA PRO A 113 11.65 4.54 -9.43
C PRO A 113 12.71 4.41 -10.51
N GLY A 114 13.70 3.63 -10.21
CA GLY A 114 14.76 3.39 -11.17
C GLY A 114 15.89 4.39 -11.10
N ASN A 115 15.81 5.29 -10.20
CA ASN A 115 16.92 6.19 -9.93
C ASN A 115 17.83 5.64 -8.89
#